data_bd8a9e427cd5c706dd91292ffc5c10e9
#
_entry.id   bd8a9e427cd5c706dd91292ffc5c10e9
#
_cell.length_a   1.000
_cell.length_b   1.000
_cell.length_c   1.000
_cell.angle_alpha   90.00
_cell.angle_beta   90.00
_cell.angle_gamma   90.00
#
_symmetry.space_group_name_H-M   'P 1'
#
loop_
_entity.id
_entity.type
_entity.pdbx_description
1 polymer ?
#
loop_
_entity_poly.entity_id
_entity_poly.type
_entity_poly.pdbx_seq_one_letter_code
_entity_poly.pdbx_strand_id
1 'polypeptide(L)'
;MSTVIHPATEIYYPDSDGQPMAESDFQREPLIYAVESLRIYFRGREDIYVSGNMFLYYEQGNPKAVVAPDVFAVIGAPNRDRYSYKLWQEPKGPDFVLEITSKSTRSEDRGPKRGIYALLGVSEYWQYDPTGDYLRPPLQAFRLVDENY
;
A
#
# COMPACT_ATOMS: atom_id res chain seq x y z
N MET A 1 -38.04 13.22 29.97
CA MET A 1 -37.06 13.87 29.06
C MET A 1 -36.40 12.82 28.19
N SER A 2 -36.73 12.79 26.92
CA SER A 2 -36.14 11.81 26.03
C SER A 2 -34.74 12.31 25.62
N THR A 3 -33.73 11.48 25.89
CA THR A 3 -32.38 11.75 25.42
C THR A 3 -32.34 11.36 23.95
N VAL A 4 -32.17 12.34 23.07
CA VAL A 4 -31.97 12.05 21.65
C VAL A 4 -30.52 11.58 21.51
N ILE A 5 -30.36 10.26 21.27
CA ILE A 5 -29.07 9.71 20.95
C ILE A 5 -28.87 9.96 19.46
N HIS A 6 -27.99 10.92 19.13
CA HIS A 6 -27.56 11.07 17.76
C HIS A 6 -26.65 9.89 17.42
N PRO A 7 -26.93 9.16 16.33
CA PRO A 7 -25.98 8.13 15.89
C PRO A 7 -24.62 8.79 15.69
N ALA A 8 -23.56 8.13 16.16
CA ALA A 8 -22.22 8.59 15.90
C ALA A 8 -22.07 8.81 14.40
N THR A 9 -21.56 9.98 14.00
CA THR A 9 -21.30 10.26 12.60
C THR A 9 -20.31 9.23 12.11
N GLU A 10 -20.71 8.44 11.10
CA GLU A 10 -19.81 7.48 10.50
C GLU A 10 -18.61 8.21 9.89
N ILE A 11 -17.43 7.72 10.17
CA ILE A 11 -16.22 8.27 9.60
C ILE A 11 -16.10 7.79 8.17
N TYR A 12 -15.97 8.73 7.24
CA TYR A 12 -15.83 8.43 5.83
C TYR A 12 -14.35 8.22 5.48
N TYR A 13 -14.08 7.08 4.85
CA TYR A 13 -12.76 6.70 4.35
C TYR A 13 -12.80 6.64 2.82
N PRO A 14 -12.38 7.70 2.12
CA PRO A 14 -12.41 7.72 0.66
C PRO A 14 -11.62 6.58 0.02
N ASP A 15 -12.10 6.08 -1.12
CA ASP A 15 -11.39 5.09 -1.93
C ASP A 15 -10.32 5.75 -2.81
N SER A 16 -10.45 7.04 -3.04
CA SER A 16 -9.50 7.84 -3.82
C SER A 16 -9.42 9.26 -3.25
N ASP A 17 -8.40 10.00 -3.65
CA ASP A 17 -8.23 11.40 -3.25
C ASP A 17 -9.08 12.37 -4.08
N GLY A 18 -9.90 11.86 -5.01
CA GLY A 18 -10.73 12.68 -5.90
C GLY A 18 -9.96 13.33 -7.03
N GLN A 19 -8.67 13.09 -7.13
CA GLN A 19 -7.85 13.62 -8.21
C GLN A 19 -7.80 12.66 -9.39
N PRO A 20 -7.64 13.15 -10.63
CA PRO A 20 -7.43 12.28 -11.77
C PRO A 20 -6.18 11.43 -11.57
N MET A 21 -6.32 10.12 -11.84
CA MET A 21 -5.18 9.20 -11.80
C MET A 21 -4.41 9.33 -13.11
N ALA A 22 -3.47 10.30 -13.15
CA ALA A 22 -2.57 10.44 -14.27
C ALA A 22 -1.25 9.74 -13.94
N GLU A 23 -0.94 8.68 -14.68
CA GLU A 23 0.29 7.93 -14.53
C GLU A 23 1.07 7.96 -15.84
N SER A 24 2.39 8.04 -15.74
CA SER A 24 3.26 7.87 -16.91
C SER A 24 3.38 6.39 -17.27
N ASP A 25 3.82 6.11 -18.50
CA ASP A 25 4.13 4.74 -18.91
C ASP A 25 5.17 4.11 -17.99
N PHE A 26 6.15 4.89 -17.54
CA PHE A 26 7.22 4.43 -16.65
C PHE A 26 6.71 3.96 -15.29
N GLN A 27 5.58 4.47 -14.82
CA GLN A 27 4.96 4.03 -13.58
C GLN A 27 3.94 2.91 -13.81
N ARG A 28 3.13 3.05 -14.84
CA ARG A 28 2.04 2.10 -15.13
C ARG A 28 2.57 0.72 -15.52
N GLU A 29 3.53 0.66 -16.43
CA GLU A 29 4.04 -0.63 -16.94
C GLU A 29 4.63 -1.51 -15.85
N PRO A 30 5.57 -1.05 -15.01
CA PRO A 30 6.09 -1.88 -13.94
C PRO A 30 5.05 -2.21 -12.86
N LEU A 31 4.09 -1.33 -12.61
CA LEU A 31 3.01 -1.60 -11.66
C LEU A 31 2.16 -2.78 -12.13
N ILE A 32 1.70 -2.74 -13.38
CA ILE A 32 0.91 -3.81 -13.99
C ILE A 32 1.71 -5.11 -13.98
N TYR A 33 2.97 -5.05 -14.39
CA TYR A 33 3.86 -6.21 -14.44
C TYR A 33 3.99 -6.86 -13.06
N ALA A 34 4.25 -6.07 -12.03
CA ALA A 34 4.45 -6.58 -10.67
C ALA A 34 3.17 -7.21 -10.10
N VAL A 35 2.04 -6.53 -10.24
CA VAL A 35 0.74 -7.05 -9.74
C VAL A 35 0.40 -8.36 -10.44
N GLU A 36 0.48 -8.40 -11.76
CA GLU A 36 0.15 -9.60 -12.53
C GLU A 36 1.12 -10.75 -12.24
N SER A 37 2.42 -10.46 -12.13
CA SER A 37 3.42 -11.48 -11.82
C SER A 37 3.19 -12.12 -10.47
N LEU A 38 2.87 -11.33 -9.45
CA LEU A 38 2.57 -11.84 -8.12
C LEU A 38 1.26 -12.62 -8.10
N ARG A 39 0.25 -12.18 -8.82
CA ARG A 39 -1.03 -12.90 -8.92
C ARG A 39 -0.87 -14.25 -9.61
N ILE A 40 -0.05 -14.31 -10.65
CA ILE A 40 0.27 -15.57 -11.34
C ILE A 40 1.04 -16.51 -10.40
N TYR A 41 2.02 -15.98 -9.68
CA TYR A 41 2.83 -16.75 -8.74
C TYR A 41 1.98 -17.37 -7.63
N PHE A 42 1.03 -16.60 -7.10
CA PHE A 42 0.17 -17.03 -6.00
C PHE A 42 -1.17 -17.60 -6.44
N ARG A 43 -1.37 -17.82 -7.74
CA ARG A 43 -2.65 -18.36 -8.22
C ARG A 43 -2.97 -19.69 -7.53
N GLY A 44 -4.24 -19.89 -7.22
CA GLY A 44 -4.70 -21.05 -6.46
C GLY A 44 -4.60 -20.89 -4.95
N ARG A 45 -4.03 -19.80 -4.46
CA ARG A 45 -3.98 -19.47 -3.04
C ARG A 45 -5.07 -18.46 -2.71
N GLU A 46 -6.11 -18.90 -2.00
CA GLU A 46 -7.23 -18.05 -1.60
C GLU A 46 -6.92 -17.17 -0.38
N ASP A 47 -5.81 -17.46 0.28
CA ASP A 47 -5.33 -16.79 1.48
C ASP A 47 -4.24 -15.75 1.23
N ILE A 48 -4.00 -15.39 -0.04
CA ILE A 48 -3.02 -14.36 -0.40
C ILE A 48 -3.70 -13.31 -1.26
N TYR A 49 -3.63 -12.07 -0.80
CA TYR A 49 -4.18 -10.91 -1.49
C TYR A 49 -3.07 -10.08 -2.10
N VAL A 50 -3.13 -9.86 -3.40
CA VAL A 50 -2.21 -9.00 -4.15
C VAL A 50 -3.01 -7.89 -4.80
N SER A 51 -2.59 -6.66 -4.58
CA SER A 51 -3.21 -5.49 -5.19
C SER A 51 -2.21 -4.37 -5.35
N GLY A 52 -2.65 -3.26 -5.87
CA GLY A 52 -1.82 -2.09 -6.03
C GLY A 52 -2.64 -0.84 -6.23
N ASN A 53 -1.99 0.29 -6.03
CA ASN A 53 -2.58 1.61 -6.23
C ASN A 53 -3.91 1.76 -5.47
N MET A 54 -3.92 1.31 -4.24
CA MET A 54 -5.09 1.24 -3.38
C MET A 54 -4.80 1.91 -2.05
N PHE A 55 -5.76 2.63 -1.50
CA PHE A 55 -5.63 3.23 -0.17
C PHE A 55 -5.60 2.16 0.91
N LEU A 56 -4.57 2.24 1.73
CA LEU A 56 -4.41 1.43 2.94
C LEU A 56 -4.53 2.39 4.13
N TYR A 57 -5.61 2.22 4.88
CA TYR A 57 -5.86 2.96 6.11
C TYR A 57 -5.32 2.17 7.29
N TYR A 58 -4.47 2.79 8.10
CA TYR A 58 -3.78 2.05 9.18
C TYR A 58 -4.18 2.48 10.59
N GLU A 59 -5.08 3.46 10.73
CA GLU A 59 -5.57 3.90 12.04
C GLU A 59 -7.07 4.13 11.97
N GLN A 60 -7.83 3.31 12.72
CA GLN A 60 -9.28 3.47 12.79
C GLN A 60 -9.63 4.81 13.45
N GLY A 61 -10.59 5.50 12.85
CA GLY A 61 -11.01 6.81 13.34
C GLY A 61 -10.23 7.99 12.76
N ASN A 62 -9.19 7.73 11.98
CA ASN A 62 -8.36 8.76 11.39
C ASN A 62 -8.18 8.55 9.87
N PRO A 63 -9.05 9.16 9.04
CA PRO A 63 -8.92 9.02 7.57
C PRO A 63 -7.65 9.62 6.98
N LYS A 64 -6.91 10.40 7.75
CA LYS A 64 -5.62 10.95 7.31
C LYS A 64 -4.47 9.98 7.48
N ALA A 65 -4.65 8.95 8.30
CA ALA A 65 -3.67 7.88 8.47
C ALA A 65 -3.82 6.86 7.32
N VAL A 66 -3.30 7.21 6.17
CA VAL A 66 -3.47 6.49 4.91
C VAL A 66 -2.18 6.53 4.10
N VAL A 67 -1.88 5.41 3.44
CA VAL A 67 -0.86 5.31 2.40
C VAL A 67 -1.46 4.60 1.20
N ALA A 68 -0.85 4.78 0.04
CA ALA A 68 -1.29 4.12 -1.18
C ALA A 68 -0.10 3.39 -1.80
N PRO A 69 0.22 2.18 -1.33
CA PRO A 69 1.31 1.42 -1.92
C PRO A 69 1.04 1.13 -3.39
N ASP A 70 2.07 1.30 -4.24
CA ASP A 70 1.92 1.01 -5.66
C ASP A 70 1.63 -0.47 -5.90
N VAL A 71 2.32 -1.35 -5.18
CA VAL A 71 2.08 -2.80 -5.21
C VAL A 71 2.23 -3.34 -3.79
N PHE A 72 1.32 -4.22 -3.39
CA PHE A 72 1.45 -4.88 -2.09
C PHE A 72 0.89 -6.28 -2.11
N ALA A 73 1.37 -7.11 -1.20
CA ALA A 73 0.89 -8.47 -1.01
C ALA A 73 0.69 -8.75 0.48
N VAL A 74 -0.42 -9.44 0.78
CA VAL A 74 -0.75 -9.85 2.14
C VAL A 74 -0.89 -11.36 2.17
N ILE A 75 0.03 -12.03 2.87
CA ILE A 75 -0.02 -13.46 3.07
C ILE A 75 -0.83 -13.74 4.34
N GLY A 76 -1.99 -14.33 4.16
CA GLY A 76 -2.93 -14.58 5.25
C GLY A 76 -4.17 -13.70 5.22
N ALA A 77 -4.45 -13.01 4.12
CA ALA A 77 -5.68 -12.28 3.91
C ALA A 77 -6.46 -12.90 2.75
N PRO A 78 -7.81 -12.95 2.83
CA PRO A 78 -8.62 -13.52 1.76
C PRO A 78 -8.43 -12.79 0.44
N ASN A 79 -8.30 -13.58 -0.64
CA ASN A 79 -8.22 -13.04 -1.99
C ASN A 79 -9.62 -12.66 -2.47
N ARG A 80 -10.01 -11.42 -2.26
CA ARG A 80 -11.28 -10.86 -2.71
C ARG A 80 -11.09 -9.39 -3.08
N ASP A 81 -11.97 -8.85 -3.89
CA ASP A 81 -11.91 -7.45 -4.29
C ASP A 81 -12.25 -6.53 -3.11
N ARG A 82 -11.55 -5.41 -3.03
CA ARG A 82 -11.73 -4.38 -2.01
C ARG A 82 -11.69 -3.00 -2.63
N TYR A 83 -12.44 -2.08 -2.07
CA TYR A 83 -12.35 -0.65 -2.45
C TYR A 83 -11.15 0.03 -1.81
N SER A 84 -10.84 -0.34 -0.58
CA SER A 84 -9.67 0.11 0.17
C SER A 84 -9.30 -0.99 1.18
N TYR A 85 -8.08 -0.93 1.69
CA TYR A 85 -7.60 -1.88 2.69
C TYR A 85 -7.59 -1.20 4.05
N LYS A 86 -8.56 -1.56 4.90
CA LYS A 86 -8.66 -1.02 6.25
C LYS A 86 -8.09 -2.02 7.23
N LEU A 87 -6.96 -1.69 7.83
CA LEU A 87 -6.18 -2.62 8.64
C LEU A 87 -6.98 -3.28 9.78
N TRP A 88 -7.86 -2.51 10.42
CA TRP A 88 -8.68 -3.01 11.53
C TRP A 88 -9.81 -3.96 11.11
N GLN A 89 -10.13 -4.04 9.84
CA GLN A 89 -11.13 -4.97 9.29
C GLN A 89 -10.49 -6.20 8.66
N GLU A 90 -9.18 -6.26 8.63
CA GLU A 90 -8.42 -7.28 7.94
C GLU A 90 -7.60 -8.11 8.94
N PRO A 91 -7.19 -9.34 8.61
CA PRO A 91 -6.44 -10.17 9.53
C PRO A 91 -5.06 -9.59 9.88
N LYS A 92 -4.46 -8.87 8.96
CA LYS A 92 -3.10 -8.35 9.11
C LYS A 92 -2.78 -7.33 8.03
N GLY A 93 -1.67 -6.63 8.18
CA GLY A 93 -1.11 -5.75 7.17
C GLY A 93 -0.28 -6.47 6.13
N PRO A 94 0.22 -5.74 5.13
CA PRO A 94 1.04 -6.32 4.06
C PRO A 94 2.35 -6.91 4.57
N ASP A 95 2.80 -7.97 3.89
CA ASP A 95 4.12 -8.57 4.07
C ASP A 95 5.14 -7.98 3.10
N PHE A 96 4.67 -7.48 1.98
CA PHE A 96 5.48 -7.00 0.87
C PHE A 96 4.86 -5.72 0.33
N VAL A 97 5.70 -4.71 0.11
CA VAL A 97 5.34 -3.46 -0.56
C VAL A 97 6.42 -3.12 -1.58
N LEU A 98 6.00 -2.79 -2.78
CA LEU A 98 6.87 -2.23 -3.82
C LEU A 98 6.38 -0.83 -4.17
N GLU A 99 7.28 0.14 -4.09
CA GLU A 99 7.03 1.51 -4.54
C GLU A 99 7.80 1.75 -5.83
N ILE A 100 7.06 2.22 -6.84
CA ILE A 100 7.65 2.64 -8.11
C ILE A 100 7.92 4.13 -7.98
N THR A 101 9.19 4.46 -7.81
CA THR A 101 9.58 5.83 -7.48
C THR A 101 9.58 6.72 -8.71
N SER A 102 9.22 7.98 -8.49
CA SER A 102 9.31 9.04 -9.48
C SER A 102 10.04 10.24 -8.88
N LYS A 103 10.36 11.23 -9.71
CA LYS A 103 10.99 12.45 -9.23
C LYS A 103 10.18 13.14 -8.14
N SER A 104 8.87 13.11 -8.26
CA SER A 104 7.96 13.77 -7.31
C SER A 104 7.72 12.98 -6.02
N THR A 105 7.90 11.66 -6.02
CA THR A 105 7.61 10.80 -4.87
C THR A 105 8.84 10.29 -4.13
N ARG A 106 10.04 10.52 -4.67
CA ARG A 106 11.29 9.98 -4.13
C ARG A 106 11.50 10.28 -2.64
N SER A 107 11.26 11.52 -2.21
CA SER A 107 11.46 11.92 -0.82
C SER A 107 10.44 11.26 0.11
N GLU A 108 9.20 11.07 -0.35
CA GLU A 108 8.15 10.38 0.41
C GLU A 108 8.48 8.91 0.59
N ASP A 109 8.98 8.26 -0.47
CA ASP A 109 9.35 6.84 -0.42
C ASP A 109 10.54 6.60 0.51
N ARG A 110 11.49 7.50 0.53
CA ARG A 110 12.70 7.36 1.36
C ARG A 110 12.54 7.80 2.81
N GLY A 111 11.49 8.53 3.12
CA GLY A 111 11.28 9.09 4.45
C GLY A 111 9.98 8.61 5.10
N PRO A 112 8.88 9.39 5.03
CA PRO A 112 7.67 9.11 5.79
C PRO A 112 7.05 7.74 5.49
N LYS A 113 6.98 7.33 4.24
CA LYS A 113 6.41 6.02 3.85
C LYS A 113 7.21 4.86 4.43
N ARG A 114 8.54 4.95 4.38
CA ARG A 114 9.41 3.93 4.93
C ARG A 114 9.14 3.73 6.42
N GLY A 115 9.00 4.81 7.16
CA GLY A 115 8.66 4.76 8.58
C GLY A 115 7.28 4.16 8.84
N ILE A 116 6.30 4.49 8.03
CA ILE A 116 4.95 3.93 8.14
C ILE A 116 4.97 2.43 7.88
N TYR A 117 5.63 1.98 6.83
CA TYR A 117 5.71 0.55 6.51
C TYR A 117 6.47 -0.24 7.59
N ALA A 118 7.50 0.34 8.17
CA ALA A 118 8.20 -0.27 9.31
C ALA A 118 7.26 -0.41 10.51
N LEU A 119 6.50 0.64 10.83
CA LEU A 119 5.52 0.64 11.91
C LEU A 119 4.44 -0.43 11.68
N LEU A 120 3.99 -0.62 10.45
CA LEU A 120 2.99 -1.62 10.09
C LEU A 120 3.56 -3.05 10.04
N GLY A 121 4.84 -3.22 10.20
CA GLY A 121 5.49 -4.53 10.19
C GLY A 121 5.63 -5.14 8.80
N VAL A 122 5.71 -4.32 7.76
CA VAL A 122 5.92 -4.79 6.39
C VAL A 122 7.33 -5.41 6.31
N SER A 123 7.40 -6.73 6.10
CA SER A 123 8.65 -7.48 6.15
C SER A 123 9.62 -7.12 5.05
N GLU A 124 9.11 -6.88 3.84
CA GLU A 124 9.92 -6.53 2.68
C GLU A 124 9.41 -5.26 2.04
N TYR A 125 10.28 -4.28 1.95
CA TYR A 125 10.01 -2.99 1.32
C TYR A 125 10.95 -2.81 0.14
N TRP A 126 10.40 -2.67 -1.05
CA TRP A 126 11.15 -2.58 -2.30
C TRP A 126 10.88 -1.23 -2.94
N GLN A 127 11.90 -0.69 -3.58
CA GLN A 127 11.79 0.52 -4.39
C GLN A 127 12.36 0.24 -5.78
N TYR A 128 11.65 0.69 -6.79
CA TYR A 128 12.06 0.57 -8.18
C TYR A 128 12.00 1.93 -8.86
N ASP A 129 13.11 2.32 -9.49
CA ASP A 129 13.23 3.51 -10.31
C ASP A 129 13.30 3.09 -11.78
N PRO A 130 12.19 3.17 -12.53
CA PRO A 130 12.14 2.67 -13.90
C PRO A 130 13.01 3.45 -14.88
N THR A 131 13.38 4.68 -14.55
CA THR A 131 14.27 5.49 -15.40
C THR A 131 15.74 5.36 -15.03
N GLY A 132 16.04 4.89 -13.81
CA GLY A 132 17.40 4.81 -13.31
C GLY A 132 18.03 6.15 -12.96
N ASP A 133 17.23 7.22 -12.91
CA ASP A 133 17.71 8.58 -12.66
C ASP A 133 17.91 8.91 -11.19
N TYR A 134 17.19 8.24 -10.30
CA TYR A 134 17.07 8.61 -8.88
C TYR A 134 17.69 7.60 -7.93
N LEU A 135 17.55 6.31 -8.23
CA LEU A 135 18.08 5.23 -7.41
C LEU A 135 19.23 4.52 -8.12
N ARG A 136 20.29 4.23 -7.36
CA ARG A 136 21.45 3.49 -7.86
C ARG A 136 21.86 2.44 -6.82
N PRO A 137 21.62 1.16 -7.08
CA PRO A 137 20.97 0.59 -8.28
C PRO A 137 19.47 0.94 -8.35
N PRO A 138 18.85 0.82 -9.54
CA PRO A 138 17.46 1.23 -9.73
C PRO A 138 16.44 0.36 -9.00
N LEU A 139 16.80 -0.86 -8.64
CA LEU A 139 15.97 -1.73 -7.81
C LEU A 139 16.67 -1.93 -6.48
N GLN A 140 15.97 -1.58 -5.40
CA GLN A 140 16.49 -1.71 -4.04
C GLN A 140 15.46 -2.43 -3.17
N ALA A 141 15.93 -3.34 -2.34
CA ALA A 141 15.08 -4.11 -1.45
C ALA A 141 15.60 -4.01 -0.02
N PHE A 142 14.68 -3.90 0.92
CA PHE A 142 14.97 -3.79 2.34
C PHE A 142 14.15 -4.79 3.12
N ARG A 143 14.77 -5.43 4.10
CA ARG A 143 14.10 -6.33 5.02
C ARG A 143 13.98 -5.67 6.38
N LEU A 144 12.82 -5.84 7.01
CA LEU A 144 12.57 -5.30 8.34
C LEU A 144 13.29 -6.19 9.38
N VAL A 145 14.20 -5.56 10.13
CA VAL A 145 14.92 -6.21 11.23
C VAL A 145 14.90 -5.25 12.42
N ASP A 146 14.39 -5.71 13.55
CA ASP A 146 14.30 -4.92 14.79
C ASP A 146 13.66 -3.53 14.54
N GLU A 147 12.53 -3.53 13.86
CA GLU A 147 11.73 -2.34 13.53
C GLU A 147 12.38 -1.38 12.54
N ASN A 148 13.48 -1.78 11.90
CA ASN A 148 14.18 -0.96 10.91
C ASN A 148 14.46 -1.75 9.62
N TYR A 149 14.48 -1.02 8.53
CA TYR A 149 14.91 -1.56 7.24
C TYR A 149 16.41 -1.45 7.07
#